data_40ca6d1766838543e72dd732deff593c
#
_entry.id   40ca6d1766838543e72dd732deff593c
#
_cell.length_a   1.000
_cell.length_b   1.000
_cell.length_c   1.000
_cell.angle_alpha   90.00
_cell.angle_beta   90.00
_cell.angle_gamma   90.00
#
_symmetry.space_group_name_H-M   'P 1'
#
loop_
_entity.id
_entity.type
_entity.pdbx_description
1 polymer ?
#
loop_
_entity_poly.entity_id
_entity_poly.type
_entity_poly.pdbx_seq_one_letter_code
_entity_poly.pdbx_strand_id
1 'polypeptide(L)'
;ASSRPAAHYASRFASREAVLKALGTGFSQGVGRKDVSVTRDKLGKPKALLSGRALEIAQELGVVEVALSITLTGDLAVANAIAITEDARPKPKEEKVSTKKRVAQTFKEARSVLDELEQLQNSALTEHLGDASQDTLGA
;
A
#
# COMPACT_ATOMS: atom_id res chain seq x y z
N ALA A 1 23.95 25.50 9.23
CA ALA A 1 25.29 24.87 9.14
C ALA A 1 25.35 23.71 10.13
N SER A 2 25.79 22.52 9.66
CA SER A 2 25.94 21.36 10.52
C SER A 2 27.08 21.59 11.51
N SER A 3 26.85 21.39 12.80
CA SER A 3 27.87 21.50 13.85
C SER A 3 28.98 20.42 13.74
N ARG A 4 28.82 19.44 12.86
CA ARG A 4 29.77 18.33 12.61
C ARG A 4 29.89 18.03 11.12
N PRO A 5 30.68 18.79 10.35
CA PRO A 5 30.77 18.61 8.90
C PRO A 5 31.33 17.24 8.51
N ALA A 6 32.29 16.69 9.23
CA ALA A 6 32.85 15.37 8.95
C ALA A 6 31.80 14.25 9.06
N ALA A 7 30.97 14.27 10.10
CA ALA A 7 29.88 13.31 10.29
C ALA A 7 28.81 13.43 9.17
N HIS A 8 28.56 14.67 8.72
CA HIS A 8 27.64 14.93 7.61
C HIS A 8 28.16 14.35 6.29
N TYR A 9 29.44 14.52 6.00
CA TYR A 9 30.07 13.91 4.81
C TYR A 9 30.10 12.39 4.90
N ALA A 10 30.47 11.84 6.04
CA ALA A 10 30.50 10.40 6.27
C ALA A 10 29.12 9.75 6.08
N SER A 11 28.07 10.36 6.62
CA SER A 11 26.71 9.84 6.45
C SER A 11 26.21 9.87 5.00
N ARG A 12 26.54 10.93 4.27
CA ARG A 12 26.21 11.03 2.84
C ARG A 12 26.98 10.02 2.00
N PHE A 13 28.25 9.83 2.30
CA PHE A 13 29.07 8.83 1.62
C PHE A 13 28.54 7.43 1.90
N ALA A 14 28.36 7.06 3.15
CA ALA A 14 27.80 5.76 3.54
C ALA A 14 26.42 5.49 2.88
N SER A 15 25.57 6.50 2.81
CA SER A 15 24.27 6.38 2.17
C SER A 15 24.36 6.12 0.68
N ARG A 16 25.23 6.81 -0.05
CA ARG A 16 25.47 6.57 -1.48
C ARG A 16 25.98 5.16 -1.72
N GLU A 17 26.97 4.73 -0.94
CA GLU A 17 27.50 3.37 -1.01
C GLU A 17 26.40 2.32 -0.76
N ALA A 18 25.59 2.50 0.27
CA ALA A 18 24.49 1.59 0.59
C ALA A 18 23.47 1.50 -0.55
N VAL A 19 23.07 2.63 -1.13
CA VAL A 19 22.12 2.69 -2.26
C VAL A 19 22.69 1.99 -3.48
N LEU A 20 23.94 2.28 -3.85
CA LEU A 20 24.59 1.67 -5.02
C LEU A 20 24.79 0.16 -4.85
N LYS A 21 25.11 -0.29 -3.64
CA LYS A 21 25.16 -1.73 -3.33
C LYS A 21 23.78 -2.40 -3.41
N ALA A 22 22.74 -1.72 -2.97
CA ALA A 22 21.38 -2.23 -3.12
C ALA A 22 20.93 -2.34 -4.59
N LEU A 23 21.46 -1.47 -5.48
CA LEU A 23 21.27 -1.55 -6.92
C LEU A 23 22.24 -2.54 -7.61
N GLY A 24 23.22 -3.08 -6.87
CA GLY A 24 24.18 -4.02 -7.40
C GLY A 24 25.28 -3.43 -8.29
N THR A 25 25.48 -2.11 -8.25
CA THR A 25 26.40 -1.44 -9.20
C THR A 25 27.71 -0.95 -8.59
N GLY A 26 27.69 -0.51 -7.32
CA GLY A 26 28.79 0.30 -6.80
C GLY A 26 28.99 1.58 -7.63
N PHE A 27 30.20 2.11 -7.68
CA PHE A 27 30.60 3.21 -8.56
C PHE A 27 31.14 2.69 -9.91
N SER A 28 30.53 1.68 -10.45
CA SER A 28 30.86 1.08 -11.74
C SER A 28 29.67 1.24 -12.72
N GLN A 29 29.82 0.68 -13.92
CA GLN A 29 28.77 0.68 -14.95
C GLN A 29 28.32 2.09 -15.40
N GLY A 30 29.21 3.08 -15.31
CA GLY A 30 28.90 4.45 -15.73
C GLY A 30 28.19 5.30 -14.66
N VAL A 31 28.02 4.77 -13.45
CA VAL A 31 27.38 5.50 -12.34
C VAL A 31 28.34 6.54 -11.75
N GLY A 32 27.91 7.78 -11.75
CA GLY A 32 28.62 8.92 -11.21
C GLY A 32 28.28 9.22 -9.73
N ARG A 33 29.17 9.96 -9.07
CA ARG A 33 28.95 10.38 -7.67
C ARG A 33 27.71 11.25 -7.47
N LYS A 34 27.25 11.93 -8.52
CA LYS A 34 26.07 12.80 -8.49
C LYS A 34 24.76 12.07 -8.75
N ASP A 35 24.83 10.84 -9.23
CA ASP A 35 23.64 10.06 -9.61
C ASP A 35 22.84 9.60 -8.41
N VAL A 36 23.42 9.61 -7.21
CA VAL A 36 22.73 9.34 -5.95
C VAL A 36 22.89 10.53 -5.02
N SER A 37 21.77 11.13 -4.64
CA SER A 37 21.70 12.15 -3.60
C SER A 37 20.78 11.72 -2.47
N VAL A 38 20.98 12.31 -1.30
CA VAL A 38 20.17 12.01 -0.12
C VAL A 38 19.54 13.29 0.39
N THR A 39 18.24 13.27 0.52
CA THR A 39 17.44 14.33 1.12
C THR A 39 16.71 13.82 2.35
N ARG A 40 16.01 14.68 3.04
CA ARG A 40 15.12 14.32 4.14
C ARG A 40 13.72 14.85 3.88
N ASP A 41 12.72 14.09 4.23
CA ASP A 41 11.34 14.56 4.19
C ASP A 41 11.02 15.50 5.38
N LYS A 42 9.78 15.97 5.43
CA LYS A 42 9.31 16.87 6.50
C LYS A 42 9.39 16.27 7.91
N LEU A 43 9.42 14.94 8.00
CA LEU A 43 9.52 14.19 9.26
C LEU A 43 10.98 13.81 9.58
N GLY A 44 11.93 14.24 8.74
CA GLY A 44 13.35 13.93 8.90
C GLY A 44 13.78 12.55 8.37
N LYS A 45 12.87 11.79 7.76
CA LYS A 45 13.17 10.48 7.17
C LYS A 45 14.10 10.66 5.96
N PRO A 46 15.25 9.94 5.89
CA PRO A 46 16.12 10.02 4.74
C PRO A 46 15.47 9.41 3.50
N LYS A 47 15.68 10.05 2.36
CA LYS A 47 15.23 9.59 1.05
C LYS A 47 16.39 9.59 0.08
N ALA A 48 16.56 8.51 -0.66
CA ALA A 48 17.48 8.44 -1.79
C ALA A 48 16.79 9.04 -3.02
N LEU A 49 17.51 9.92 -3.72
CA LEU A 49 17.12 10.45 -5.02
C LEU A 49 18.12 9.92 -6.05
N LEU A 50 17.60 9.25 -7.05
CA LEU A 50 18.37 8.69 -8.15
C LEU A 50 18.26 9.59 -9.38
N SER A 51 19.34 9.72 -10.10
CA SER A 51 19.42 10.43 -11.37
C SER A 51 20.41 9.73 -12.31
N GLY A 52 20.49 10.18 -13.56
CA GLY A 52 21.46 9.67 -14.52
C GLY A 52 21.45 8.14 -14.62
N ARG A 53 22.64 7.55 -14.66
CA ARG A 53 22.79 6.10 -14.84
C ARG A 53 22.24 5.27 -13.67
N ALA A 54 22.32 5.77 -12.44
CA ALA A 54 21.73 5.07 -11.28
C ALA A 54 20.21 4.93 -11.40
N LEU A 55 19.54 5.95 -11.92
CA LEU A 55 18.09 5.89 -12.18
C LEU A 55 17.75 4.90 -13.29
N GLU A 56 18.49 4.90 -14.38
CA GLU A 56 18.31 3.94 -15.47
C GLU A 56 18.44 2.49 -15.00
N ILE A 57 19.47 2.19 -14.21
CA ILE A 57 19.68 0.85 -13.64
C ILE A 57 18.54 0.48 -12.70
N ALA A 58 18.07 1.39 -11.85
CA ALA A 58 16.93 1.14 -10.99
C ALA A 58 15.67 0.79 -11.80
N GLN A 59 15.44 1.50 -12.91
CA GLN A 59 14.33 1.21 -13.83
C GLN A 59 14.49 -0.15 -14.53
N GLU A 60 15.68 -0.48 -15.01
CA GLU A 60 16.00 -1.78 -15.60
C GLU A 60 15.73 -2.94 -14.63
N LEU A 61 16.03 -2.74 -13.34
CA LEU A 61 15.77 -3.71 -12.26
C LEU A 61 14.33 -3.75 -11.77
N GLY A 62 13.48 -2.85 -12.23
CA GLY A 62 12.10 -2.73 -11.74
C GLY A 62 12.00 -2.17 -10.32
N VAL A 63 13.02 -1.44 -9.86
CA VAL A 63 13.02 -0.81 -8.53
C VAL A 63 12.10 0.40 -8.53
N VAL A 64 11.13 0.41 -7.63
CA VAL A 64 10.14 1.47 -7.47
C VAL A 64 10.42 2.37 -6.27
N GLU A 65 11.17 1.88 -5.30
CA GLU A 65 11.56 2.63 -4.12
C GLU A 65 12.90 2.14 -3.58
N VAL A 66 13.71 3.06 -3.06
CA VAL A 66 14.88 2.72 -2.26
C VAL A 66 14.66 3.23 -0.84
N ALA A 67 14.39 2.31 0.07
CA ALA A 67 14.30 2.61 1.49
C ALA A 67 15.70 2.80 2.06
N LEU A 68 15.91 3.87 2.82
CA LEU A 68 17.19 4.26 3.38
C LEU A 68 17.07 4.54 4.87
N SER A 69 18.01 4.02 5.65
CA SER A 69 18.19 4.38 7.05
C SER A 69 19.64 4.78 7.32
N ILE A 70 19.82 5.74 8.22
CA ILE A 70 21.14 6.31 8.55
C ILE A 70 21.24 6.45 10.06
N THR A 71 22.33 5.93 10.61
CA THR A 71 22.68 6.08 12.03
C THR A 71 24.05 6.72 12.16
N LEU A 72 24.17 7.67 13.08
CA LEU A 72 25.42 8.29 13.49
C LEU A 72 25.69 7.96 14.95
N THR A 73 26.82 7.31 15.22
CA THR A 73 27.25 6.96 16.58
C THR A 73 28.71 7.34 16.75
N GLY A 74 29.00 8.35 17.59
CA GLY A 74 30.34 8.89 17.71
C GLY A 74 30.88 9.37 16.38
N ASP A 75 31.97 8.78 15.92
CA ASP A 75 32.61 9.08 14.63
C ASP A 75 32.20 8.11 13.51
N LEU A 76 31.26 7.22 13.79
CA LEU A 76 30.81 6.20 12.84
C LEU A 76 29.48 6.59 12.19
N ALA A 77 29.44 6.53 10.86
CA ALA A 77 28.21 6.63 10.08
C ALA A 77 27.86 5.26 9.49
N VAL A 78 26.66 4.78 9.76
CA VAL A 78 26.13 3.54 9.20
C VAL A 78 24.89 3.85 8.37
N ALA A 79 24.86 3.33 7.14
CA ALA A 79 23.69 3.44 6.28
C ALA A 79 23.29 2.07 5.77
N ASN A 80 21.97 1.82 5.73
CA ASN A 80 21.39 0.65 5.11
C ASN A 80 20.40 1.09 4.04
N ALA A 81 20.42 0.43 2.90
CA ALA A 81 19.50 0.66 1.80
C ALA A 81 18.87 -0.65 1.34
N ILE A 82 17.61 -0.59 0.99
CA ILE A 82 16.85 -1.72 0.43
C ILE A 82 16.22 -1.22 -0.86
N ALA A 83 16.53 -1.86 -1.97
CA ALA A 83 15.86 -1.65 -3.25
C ALA A 83 14.57 -2.49 -3.28
N ILE A 84 13.45 -1.83 -3.49
CA ILE A 84 12.12 -2.45 -3.46
C ILE A 84 11.57 -2.44 -4.88
N THR A 85 11.24 -3.62 -5.38
CA THR A 85 10.51 -3.81 -6.65
C THR A 85 9.00 -3.85 -6.39
N GLU A 86 8.21 -3.69 -7.44
CA GLU A 86 6.74 -3.75 -7.30
C GLU A 86 6.25 -5.07 -6.70
N ASP A 87 6.88 -6.18 -7.09
CA ASP A 87 6.55 -7.52 -6.59
C ASP A 87 6.87 -7.71 -5.11
N ALA A 88 7.88 -7.01 -4.61
CA ALA A 88 8.31 -7.07 -3.22
C ALA A 88 7.55 -6.10 -2.31
N ARG A 89 6.72 -5.21 -2.86
CA ARG A 89 5.86 -4.37 -2.06
C ARG A 89 4.88 -5.22 -1.28
N PRO A 90 4.79 -5.04 0.06
CA PRO A 90 3.71 -5.67 0.80
C PRO A 90 2.39 -5.23 0.17
N LYS A 91 1.68 -6.15 -0.43
CA LYS A 91 0.29 -5.88 -0.84
C LYS A 91 -0.45 -5.45 0.43
N PRO A 92 -1.24 -4.37 0.38
CA PRO A 92 -2.09 -4.02 1.51
C PRO A 92 -2.80 -5.32 1.90
N LYS A 93 -2.69 -5.73 3.17
CA LYS A 93 -3.55 -6.80 3.67
C LYS A 93 -4.95 -6.36 3.30
N GLU A 94 -5.57 -7.04 2.31
CA GLU A 94 -6.99 -6.91 2.09
C GLU A 94 -7.60 -7.11 3.46
N GLU A 95 -8.07 -6.04 4.04
CA GLU A 95 -8.49 -6.04 5.43
C GLU A 95 -9.54 -7.14 5.55
N LYS A 96 -9.39 -8.00 6.55
CA LYS A 96 -10.44 -8.92 6.99
C LYS A 96 -11.77 -8.19 7.25
N VAL A 97 -11.74 -6.87 7.34
CA VAL A 97 -12.86 -5.93 7.32
C VAL A 97 -13.66 -6.00 6.02
N SER A 98 -13.06 -6.25 4.86
CA SER A 98 -13.80 -6.39 3.60
C SER A 98 -14.63 -7.67 3.58
N THR A 99 -14.11 -8.77 4.12
CA THR A 99 -14.84 -10.05 4.21
C THR A 99 -16.01 -9.96 5.19
N LYS A 100 -15.82 -9.34 6.35
CA LYS A 100 -16.91 -9.09 7.31
C LYS A 100 -17.98 -8.17 6.72
N LYS A 101 -17.58 -7.10 6.03
CA LYS A 101 -18.53 -6.20 5.34
C LYS A 101 -19.27 -6.91 4.21
N ARG A 102 -18.59 -7.74 3.40
CA ARG A 102 -19.22 -8.54 2.33
C ARG A 102 -20.21 -9.53 2.89
N VAL A 103 -19.87 -10.27 3.95
CA VAL A 103 -20.75 -11.21 4.62
C VAL A 103 -21.98 -10.47 5.20
N ALA A 104 -21.78 -9.35 5.90
CA ALA A 104 -22.86 -8.53 6.43
C ALA A 104 -23.77 -7.97 5.33
N GLN A 105 -23.22 -7.52 4.20
CA GLN A 105 -23.97 -7.07 3.03
C GLN A 105 -24.79 -8.20 2.41
N THR A 106 -24.21 -9.38 2.23
CA THR A 106 -24.90 -10.56 1.71
C THR A 106 -26.04 -11.00 2.62
N PHE A 107 -25.85 -10.99 3.93
CA PHE A 107 -26.91 -11.25 4.90
C PHE A 107 -28.05 -10.22 4.82
N LYS A 108 -27.73 -8.95 4.66
CA LYS A 108 -28.69 -7.86 4.54
C LYS A 108 -29.54 -7.99 3.27
N GLU A 109 -28.93 -8.34 2.15
CA GLU A 109 -29.60 -8.59 0.87
C GLU A 109 -30.51 -9.84 0.95
N ALA A 110 -30.04 -10.94 1.53
CA ALA A 110 -30.82 -12.15 1.73
C ALA A 110 -32.05 -11.90 2.63
N ARG A 111 -31.90 -11.11 3.69
CA ARG A 111 -32.98 -10.73 4.57
C ARG A 111 -34.03 -9.85 3.88
N SER A 112 -33.59 -8.93 3.03
CA SER A 112 -34.49 -8.09 2.23
C SER A 112 -35.32 -8.92 1.25
N VAL A 113 -34.72 -9.93 0.60
CA VAL A 113 -35.43 -10.86 -0.30
C VAL A 113 -36.46 -11.70 0.46
N LEU A 114 -36.13 -12.17 1.67
CA LEU A 114 -37.08 -12.91 2.53
C LEU A 114 -38.26 -12.05 2.95
N ASP A 115 -38.04 -10.80 3.32
CA ASP A 115 -39.09 -9.86 3.68
C ASP A 115 -40.04 -9.58 2.49
N GLU A 116 -39.52 -9.45 1.27
CA GLU A 116 -40.34 -9.31 0.05
C GLU A 116 -41.16 -10.57 -0.23
N LEU A 117 -40.61 -11.76 -0.05
CA LEU A 117 -41.33 -13.02 -0.20
C LEU A 117 -42.43 -13.18 0.81
N GLU A 118 -42.21 -12.80 2.07
CA GLU A 118 -43.24 -12.80 3.10
C GLU A 118 -44.39 -11.84 2.77
N GLN A 119 -44.09 -10.65 2.26
CA GLN A 119 -45.10 -9.68 1.82
C GLN A 119 -45.94 -10.20 0.66
N LEU A 120 -45.32 -10.84 -0.33
CA LEU A 120 -46.03 -11.45 -1.45
C LEU A 120 -46.93 -12.62 -0.99
N GLN A 121 -46.46 -13.43 -0.07
CA GLN A 121 -47.22 -14.53 0.48
C GLN A 121 -48.44 -14.02 1.29
N ASN A 122 -48.29 -12.98 2.08
CA ASN A 122 -49.35 -12.36 2.83
C ASN A 122 -50.38 -11.67 1.91
N SER A 123 -49.94 -11.02 0.83
CA SER A 123 -50.83 -10.41 -0.16
C SER A 123 -51.63 -11.47 -0.90
N ALA A 124 -51.06 -12.58 -1.29
CA ALA A 124 -51.75 -13.70 -1.94
C ALA A 124 -52.77 -14.37 -1.01
N LEU A 125 -52.45 -14.52 0.27
CA LEU A 125 -53.38 -15.02 1.27
C LEU A 125 -54.59 -14.08 1.54
N THR A 126 -54.35 -12.78 1.54
CA THR A 126 -55.38 -11.75 1.73
C THR A 126 -56.33 -11.70 0.53
N GLU A 127 -55.86 -11.80 -0.69
CA GLU A 127 -56.66 -11.89 -1.91
C GLU A 127 -57.52 -13.17 -1.93
N HIS A 128 -56.97 -14.30 -1.52
CA HIS A 128 -57.72 -15.56 -1.48
C HIS A 128 -58.81 -15.58 -0.42
N LEU A 129 -58.60 -14.96 0.73
CA LEU A 129 -59.62 -14.80 1.80
C LEU A 129 -60.70 -13.77 1.44
N GLY A 130 -60.34 -12.73 0.66
CA GLY A 130 -61.27 -11.73 0.13
C GLY A 130 -62.24 -12.32 -0.89
N ASP A 131 -61.79 -13.22 -1.73
CA ASP A 131 -62.61 -13.90 -2.74
C ASP A 131 -63.58 -14.93 -2.12
N ALA A 132 -63.14 -15.66 -1.12
CA ALA A 132 -63.96 -16.61 -0.39
C ALA A 132 -65.14 -15.96 0.40
N SER A 133 -65.00 -14.68 0.79
CA SER A 133 -66.07 -13.95 1.49
C SER A 133 -67.14 -13.37 0.56
N GLN A 134 -66.89 -13.25 -0.72
CA GLN A 134 -67.87 -12.80 -1.71
C GLN A 134 -68.79 -13.92 -2.19
N ASP A 135 -68.34 -15.16 -2.20
CA ASP A 135 -69.11 -16.33 -2.59
C ASP A 135 -70.19 -16.74 -1.57
N THR A 136 -70.04 -16.34 -0.32
CA THR A 136 -70.98 -16.64 0.74
C THR A 136 -72.13 -15.62 0.84
N LEU A 137 -72.10 -14.51 0.16
CA LEU A 137 -73.14 -13.47 0.15
C LEU A 137 -74.04 -13.54 -1.09
N GLY A 138 -73.82 -14.49 -1.99
CA GLY A 138 -74.59 -14.67 -3.22
C GLY A 138 -75.60 -15.82 -3.19
N ALA A 139 -75.89 -16.36 -2.04
CA ALA A 139 -76.93 -17.40 -1.88
C ALA A 139 -78.27 -16.83 -1.36
#